data_65f509f65c14166deb7508527a91494a
#
_entry.id   65f509f65c14166deb7508527a91494a
#
_cell.length_a   1.000
_cell.length_b   1.000
_cell.length_c   1.000
_cell.angle_alpha   90.00
_cell.angle_beta   90.00
_cell.angle_gamma   90.00
#
_symmetry.space_group_name_H-M   'P 1'
#
loop_
_entity.id
_entity.type
_entity.pdbx_description
1 polymer ?
#
loop_
_entity_poly.entity_id
_entity_poly.type
_entity_poly.pdbx_seq_one_letter_code
_entity_poly.pdbx_strand_id
1 'polypeptide(L)'
;SAEALVRWHAEPGESIGPSEFIPVAEDSGFIHAIGTWGLGAACAQATAWMAHAPAGFRVAVNLSGPEFMHPEFPDRVIEALASSGLPGSALRLEITEATVVTELGFAARRMHRLREHGVEFSLDDFGTGYSSLTYLRRLPLSEVKIDRSYVRRMMSDAHDEAIVRAILAMSAALGLRVVAEGVESRAQHERLLAAGCTGFQGWLFGRPGPAPAVPGGLLAPR
;
A
#
# COMPACT_ATOMS: atom_id res chain seq x y z
N SER A 1 10.27 -3.46 1.38
CA SER A 1 8.86 -3.88 1.57
C SER A 1 8.42 -4.78 0.45
N ALA A 2 7.37 -5.58 0.71
CA ALA A 2 6.64 -6.35 -0.28
C ALA A 2 5.16 -5.97 -0.18
N GLU A 3 4.44 -5.95 -1.31
CA GLU A 3 3.00 -5.74 -1.34
C GLU A 3 2.30 -7.08 -1.56
N ALA A 4 1.31 -7.39 -0.73
CA ALA A 4 0.47 -8.57 -0.85
C ALA A 4 -0.68 -8.27 -1.82
N LEU A 5 -0.72 -9.01 -2.91
CA LEU A 5 -1.69 -8.82 -3.96
C LEU A 5 -2.58 -10.06 -4.09
N VAL A 6 -3.86 -9.92 -3.79
CA VAL A 6 -4.84 -10.99 -3.96
C VAL A 6 -4.98 -11.38 -5.44
N ARG A 7 -5.11 -12.69 -5.68
CA ARG A 7 -5.36 -13.26 -7.01
C ARG A 7 -6.47 -14.29 -6.89
N TRP A 8 -7.39 -14.26 -7.84
CA TRP A 8 -8.45 -15.25 -7.94
C TRP A 8 -8.22 -16.14 -9.16
N HIS A 9 -8.05 -17.43 -8.90
CA HIS A 9 -7.94 -18.45 -9.93
C HIS A 9 -9.24 -19.26 -9.90
N ALA A 10 -10.13 -19.05 -10.89
CA ALA A 10 -11.41 -19.75 -10.97
C ALA A 10 -11.22 -21.18 -11.47
N GLU A 11 -10.38 -21.37 -12.50
CA GLU A 11 -10.00 -22.66 -13.06
C GLU A 11 -8.50 -22.69 -13.39
N PRO A 12 -7.90 -23.87 -13.61
CA PRO A 12 -6.51 -23.97 -14.01
C PRO A 12 -6.22 -23.15 -15.29
N GLY A 13 -5.44 -22.10 -15.17
CA GLY A 13 -5.07 -21.20 -16.26
C GLY A 13 -5.94 -19.94 -16.41
N GLU A 14 -7.04 -19.84 -15.67
CA GLU A 14 -7.88 -18.64 -15.66
C GLU A 14 -7.62 -17.82 -14.40
N SER A 15 -7.18 -16.56 -14.57
CA SER A 15 -6.95 -15.63 -13.47
C SER A 15 -7.84 -14.40 -13.63
N ILE A 16 -8.75 -14.20 -12.69
CA ILE A 16 -9.63 -13.03 -12.64
C ILE A 16 -8.88 -11.92 -11.90
N GLY A 17 -8.82 -10.74 -12.52
CA GLY A 17 -8.10 -9.59 -11.97
C GLY A 17 -8.82 -8.93 -10.80
N PRO A 18 -8.09 -8.32 -9.84
CA PRO A 18 -8.71 -7.59 -8.72
C PRO A 18 -9.69 -6.50 -9.17
N SER A 19 -9.40 -5.79 -10.25
CA SER A 19 -10.29 -4.76 -10.81
C SER A 19 -11.65 -5.29 -11.28
N GLU A 20 -11.77 -6.60 -11.48
CA GLU A 20 -13.00 -7.24 -11.90
C GLU A 20 -13.78 -7.81 -10.71
N PHE A 21 -13.12 -8.54 -9.80
CA PHE A 21 -13.85 -9.21 -8.73
C PHE A 21 -13.99 -8.38 -7.43
N ILE A 22 -13.10 -7.43 -7.16
CA ILE A 22 -13.20 -6.61 -5.94
C ILE A 22 -14.48 -5.79 -5.89
N PRO A 23 -14.92 -5.07 -6.96
CA PRO A 23 -16.20 -4.35 -6.93
C PRO A 23 -17.39 -5.27 -6.64
N VAL A 24 -17.42 -6.46 -7.24
CA VAL A 24 -18.48 -7.45 -6.98
C VAL A 24 -18.45 -7.95 -5.54
N ALA A 25 -17.25 -8.15 -4.98
CA ALA A 25 -17.09 -8.56 -3.59
C ALA A 25 -17.51 -7.45 -2.61
N GLU A 26 -17.28 -6.18 -2.94
CA GLU A 26 -17.75 -5.03 -2.16
C GLU A 26 -19.27 -4.94 -2.16
N ASP A 27 -19.90 -5.01 -3.33
CA ASP A 27 -21.36 -4.94 -3.48
C ASP A 27 -22.09 -6.09 -2.77
N SER A 28 -21.50 -7.29 -2.78
CA SER A 28 -22.04 -8.48 -2.13
C SER A 28 -21.68 -8.60 -0.64
N GLY A 29 -20.78 -7.75 -0.12
CA GLY A 29 -20.25 -7.85 1.23
C GLY A 29 -19.20 -8.98 1.42
N PHE A 30 -18.89 -9.76 0.38
CA PHE A 30 -17.92 -10.83 0.46
C PHE A 30 -16.48 -10.33 0.64
N ILE A 31 -16.26 -9.03 0.38
CA ILE A 31 -14.98 -8.36 0.56
C ILE A 31 -14.42 -8.53 1.98
N HIS A 32 -15.27 -8.59 3.01
CA HIS A 32 -14.85 -8.79 4.39
C HIS A 32 -14.21 -10.17 4.63
N ALA A 33 -14.71 -11.21 3.95
CA ALA A 33 -14.13 -12.54 4.04
C ALA A 33 -12.78 -12.61 3.29
N ILE A 34 -12.72 -12.00 2.11
CA ILE A 34 -11.49 -11.90 1.30
C ILE A 34 -10.42 -11.15 2.08
N GLY A 35 -10.76 -10.00 2.67
CA GLY A 35 -9.81 -9.18 3.41
C GLY A 35 -9.29 -9.86 4.68
N THR A 36 -10.18 -10.50 5.45
CA THR A 36 -9.77 -11.26 6.64
C THR A 36 -8.80 -12.38 6.28
N TRP A 37 -9.10 -13.14 5.23
CA TRP A 37 -8.23 -14.19 4.73
C TRP A 37 -6.91 -13.63 4.20
N GLY A 38 -6.98 -12.59 3.35
CA GLY A 38 -5.80 -11.97 2.72
C GLY A 38 -4.85 -11.36 3.75
N LEU A 39 -5.38 -10.67 4.75
CA LEU A 39 -4.60 -10.12 5.86
C LEU A 39 -3.89 -11.22 6.64
N GLY A 40 -4.60 -12.28 7.02
CA GLY A 40 -4.01 -13.42 7.72
C GLY A 40 -2.91 -14.10 6.91
N ALA A 41 -3.15 -14.34 5.61
CA ALA A 41 -2.18 -14.94 4.71
C ALA A 41 -0.93 -14.05 4.54
N ALA A 42 -1.11 -12.74 4.38
CA ALA A 42 -0.01 -11.78 4.25
C ALA A 42 0.83 -11.71 5.53
N CYS A 43 0.20 -11.68 6.71
CA CYS A 43 0.90 -11.68 7.99
C CYS A 43 1.69 -12.98 8.21
N ALA A 44 1.10 -14.14 7.95
CA ALA A 44 1.77 -15.43 8.08
C ALA A 44 2.99 -15.54 7.13
N GLN A 45 2.83 -15.11 5.88
CA GLN A 45 3.92 -15.12 4.91
C GLN A 45 5.03 -14.13 5.30
N ALA A 46 4.67 -12.92 5.78
CA ALA A 46 5.64 -11.95 6.24
C ALA A 46 6.45 -12.49 7.43
N THR A 47 5.81 -13.16 8.39
CA THR A 47 6.48 -13.81 9.51
C THR A 47 7.50 -14.85 9.03
N ALA A 48 7.14 -15.66 8.04
CA ALA A 48 8.08 -16.64 7.46
C ALA A 48 9.30 -15.97 6.78
N TRP A 49 9.13 -14.77 6.24
CA TRP A 49 10.23 -14.02 5.62
C TRP A 49 11.12 -13.28 6.63
N MET A 50 10.61 -12.96 7.84
CA MET A 50 11.34 -12.14 8.82
C MET A 50 12.72 -12.68 9.16
N ALA A 51 12.93 -14.00 9.14
CA ALA A 51 14.22 -14.62 9.41
C ALA A 51 15.33 -14.23 8.40
N HIS A 52 14.93 -13.81 7.18
CA HIS A 52 15.85 -13.51 6.07
C HIS A 52 15.63 -12.10 5.50
N ALA A 53 14.63 -11.38 6.03
CA ALA A 53 14.31 -10.04 5.57
C ALA A 53 15.29 -9.00 6.12
N PRO A 54 15.58 -7.93 5.37
CA PRO A 54 16.38 -6.83 5.87
C PRO A 54 15.69 -6.12 7.03
N ALA A 55 16.47 -5.47 7.88
CA ALA A 55 15.93 -4.66 8.97
C ALA A 55 14.93 -3.62 8.43
N GLY A 56 13.79 -3.49 9.08
CA GLY A 56 12.73 -2.58 8.66
C GLY A 56 11.88 -3.10 7.49
N PHE A 57 11.95 -4.40 7.18
CA PHE A 57 11.04 -5.03 6.21
C PHE A 57 9.59 -4.88 6.65
N ARG A 58 8.71 -4.65 5.67
CA ARG A 58 7.26 -4.57 5.87
C ARG A 58 6.53 -5.28 4.76
N VAL A 59 5.42 -5.91 5.12
CA VAL A 59 4.39 -6.32 4.16
C VAL A 59 3.32 -5.25 4.10
N ALA A 60 2.95 -4.85 2.90
CA ALA A 60 1.86 -3.93 2.63
C ALA A 60 0.61 -4.71 2.19
N VAL A 61 -0.55 -4.33 2.70
CA VAL A 61 -1.86 -4.95 2.40
C VAL A 61 -2.84 -3.85 2.03
N ASN A 62 -3.44 -3.99 0.84
CA ASN A 62 -4.48 -3.09 0.36
C ASN A 62 -5.78 -3.28 1.14
N LEU A 63 -6.44 -2.19 1.49
CA LEU A 63 -7.74 -2.17 2.16
C LEU A 63 -8.81 -1.57 1.26
N SER A 64 -9.93 -2.25 1.16
CA SER A 64 -11.14 -1.67 0.59
C SER A 64 -11.83 -0.70 1.57
N GLY A 65 -12.59 0.25 1.02
CA GLY A 65 -13.38 1.18 1.84
C GLY A 65 -14.32 0.48 2.81
N PRO A 66 -15.18 -0.47 2.34
CA PRO A 66 -16.08 -1.24 3.21
C PRO A 66 -15.37 -2.00 4.32
N GLU A 67 -14.22 -2.62 4.06
CA GLU A 67 -13.44 -3.31 5.08
C GLU A 67 -12.94 -2.35 6.15
N PHE A 68 -12.31 -1.26 5.74
CA PHE A 68 -11.80 -0.26 6.66
C PHE A 68 -12.91 0.34 7.53
N MET A 69 -14.11 0.51 6.98
CA MET A 69 -15.28 1.08 7.70
C MET A 69 -15.99 0.06 8.59
N HIS A 70 -15.70 -1.24 8.48
CA HIS A 70 -16.34 -2.27 9.31
C HIS A 70 -15.98 -2.11 10.80
N PRO A 71 -16.95 -2.15 11.73
CA PRO A 71 -16.70 -1.93 13.17
C PRO A 71 -15.60 -2.79 13.76
N GLU A 72 -15.55 -4.06 13.42
CA GLU A 72 -14.59 -5.05 13.94
C GLU A 72 -13.23 -5.03 13.24
N PHE A 73 -13.02 -4.18 12.23
CA PHE A 73 -11.78 -4.17 11.45
C PHE A 73 -10.52 -4.03 12.30
N PRO A 74 -10.43 -3.10 13.28
CA PRO A 74 -9.23 -2.99 14.12
C PRO A 74 -8.95 -4.27 14.92
N ASP A 75 -10.00 -4.93 15.41
CA ASP A 75 -9.86 -6.16 16.19
C ASP A 75 -9.35 -7.32 15.33
N ARG A 76 -9.85 -7.42 14.09
CA ARG A 76 -9.36 -8.41 13.10
C ARG A 76 -7.88 -8.21 12.75
N VAL A 77 -7.43 -6.97 12.62
CA VAL A 77 -6.00 -6.67 12.38
C VAL A 77 -5.16 -7.10 13.58
N ILE A 78 -5.59 -6.77 14.80
CA ILE A 78 -4.87 -7.14 16.03
C ILE A 78 -4.82 -8.67 16.18
N GLU A 79 -5.91 -9.37 15.88
CA GLU A 79 -5.98 -10.83 15.90
C GLU A 79 -5.06 -11.47 14.85
N ALA A 80 -5.01 -10.94 13.64
CA ALA A 80 -4.12 -11.43 12.59
C ALA A 80 -2.64 -11.27 12.97
N LEU A 81 -2.26 -10.15 13.60
CA LEU A 81 -0.91 -9.96 14.13
C LEU A 81 -0.59 -10.94 15.26
N ALA A 82 -1.51 -11.12 16.21
CA ALA A 82 -1.32 -12.03 17.34
C ALA A 82 -1.21 -13.48 16.87
N SER A 83 -2.08 -13.91 15.95
CA SER A 83 -2.14 -15.29 15.43
C SER A 83 -0.92 -15.64 14.58
N SER A 84 -0.39 -14.69 13.80
CA SER A 84 0.79 -14.90 12.96
C SER A 84 2.13 -14.69 13.67
N GLY A 85 2.12 -13.99 14.82
CA GLY A 85 3.33 -13.56 15.51
C GLY A 85 4.09 -12.44 14.78
N LEU A 86 3.47 -11.79 13.77
CA LEU A 86 4.08 -10.68 13.07
C LEU A 86 4.09 -9.44 13.96
N PRO A 87 5.25 -8.75 14.17
CA PRO A 87 5.25 -7.48 14.85
C PRO A 87 4.48 -6.44 14.04
N GLY A 88 3.62 -5.64 14.68
CA GLY A 88 2.81 -4.64 13.99
C GLY A 88 3.63 -3.67 13.13
N SER A 89 4.86 -3.35 13.53
CA SER A 89 5.79 -2.52 12.77
C SER A 89 6.23 -3.12 11.42
N ALA A 90 5.95 -4.41 11.19
CA ALA A 90 6.17 -5.09 9.93
C ALA A 90 4.91 -5.14 9.04
N LEU A 91 3.75 -4.66 9.53
CA LEU A 91 2.53 -4.53 8.75
C LEU A 91 2.30 -3.07 8.35
N ARG A 92 2.03 -2.86 7.07
CA ARG A 92 1.54 -1.60 6.53
C ARG A 92 0.19 -1.83 5.87
N LEU A 93 -0.78 -0.98 6.16
CA LEU A 93 -2.09 -0.99 5.54
C LEU A 93 -2.17 0.14 4.51
N GLU A 94 -2.52 -0.18 3.29
CA GLU A 94 -2.66 0.77 2.18
C GLU A 94 -4.13 1.12 2.00
N ILE A 95 -4.44 2.40 2.01
CA ILE A 95 -5.79 2.92 1.96
C ILE A 95 -5.87 4.05 0.94
N THR A 96 -6.90 4.04 0.10
CA THR A 96 -7.06 5.09 -0.92
C THR A 96 -7.52 6.41 -0.32
N GLU A 97 -7.22 7.50 -1.02
CA GLU A 97 -7.66 8.85 -0.66
C GLU A 97 -9.18 8.93 -0.47
N ALA A 98 -9.94 8.34 -1.39
CA ALA A 98 -11.39 8.34 -1.36
C ALA A 98 -11.98 7.75 -0.06
N THR A 99 -11.38 6.69 0.44
CA THR A 99 -11.81 6.01 1.66
C THR A 99 -11.67 6.88 2.91
N VAL A 100 -10.57 7.62 3.04
CA VAL A 100 -10.30 8.40 4.27
C VAL A 100 -11.03 9.74 4.30
N VAL A 101 -11.34 10.31 3.13
CA VAL A 101 -11.99 11.63 3.04
C VAL A 101 -13.46 11.56 3.47
N THR A 102 -14.15 10.44 3.24
CA THR A 102 -15.58 10.28 3.52
C THR A 102 -15.90 10.48 5.00
N GLU A 103 -15.09 9.95 5.92
CA GLU A 103 -15.28 10.09 7.38
C GLU A 103 -13.95 10.29 8.13
N LEU A 104 -13.30 11.42 7.87
CA LEU A 104 -11.95 11.71 8.36
C LEU A 104 -11.75 11.49 9.87
N GLY A 105 -12.70 11.93 10.69
CA GLY A 105 -12.58 11.79 12.14
C GLY A 105 -12.67 10.33 12.62
N PHE A 106 -13.46 9.53 11.94
CA PHE A 106 -13.58 8.09 12.21
C PHE A 106 -12.34 7.34 11.74
N ALA A 107 -11.87 7.65 10.53
CA ALA A 107 -10.65 7.10 9.97
C ALA A 107 -9.43 7.36 10.90
N ALA A 108 -9.26 8.61 11.33
CA ALA A 108 -8.15 8.99 12.22
C ALA A 108 -8.15 8.17 13.53
N ARG A 109 -9.31 8.03 14.19
CA ARG A 109 -9.38 7.25 15.44
C ARG A 109 -8.99 5.79 15.25
N ARG A 110 -9.45 5.15 14.16
CA ARG A 110 -9.10 3.76 13.85
C ARG A 110 -7.61 3.58 13.56
N MET A 111 -7.08 4.46 12.74
CA MET A 111 -5.66 4.43 12.41
C MET A 111 -4.80 4.66 13.66
N HIS A 112 -5.17 5.57 14.56
CA HIS A 112 -4.46 5.78 15.83
C HIS A 112 -4.48 4.52 16.69
N ARG A 113 -5.64 3.86 16.85
CA ARG A 113 -5.75 2.60 17.60
C ARG A 113 -4.81 1.52 17.06
N LEU A 114 -4.76 1.31 15.75
CA LEU A 114 -3.88 0.32 15.14
C LEU A 114 -2.39 0.73 15.23
N ARG A 115 -2.11 2.02 15.20
CA ARG A 115 -0.75 2.54 15.37
C ARG A 115 -0.20 2.28 16.78
N GLU A 116 -1.03 2.23 17.81
CA GLU A 116 -0.64 1.80 19.16
C GLU A 116 -0.08 0.37 19.19
N HIS A 117 -0.50 -0.47 18.22
CA HIS A 117 0.04 -1.80 17.98
C HIS A 117 1.22 -1.82 17.00
N GLY A 118 1.69 -0.66 16.56
CA GLY A 118 2.85 -0.53 15.66
C GLY A 118 2.50 -0.54 14.16
N VAL A 119 1.22 -0.74 13.78
CA VAL A 119 0.81 -0.78 12.37
C VAL A 119 1.05 0.56 11.69
N GLU A 120 1.64 0.54 10.49
CA GLU A 120 1.82 1.74 9.67
C GLU A 120 0.72 1.86 8.61
N PHE A 121 0.51 3.10 8.15
CA PHE A 121 -0.45 3.39 7.09
C PHE A 121 0.21 4.10 5.92
N SER A 122 -0.11 3.67 4.71
CA SER A 122 0.22 4.33 3.46
C SER A 122 -1.04 4.84 2.78
N LEU A 123 -0.97 6.03 2.23
CA LEU A 123 -2.04 6.59 1.42
C LEU A 123 -1.76 6.25 -0.04
N ASP A 124 -2.66 5.49 -0.65
CA ASP A 124 -2.56 5.02 -2.02
C ASP A 124 -3.29 5.91 -3.02
N ASP A 125 -2.94 5.80 -4.32
CA ASP A 125 -3.51 6.56 -5.44
C ASP A 125 -3.48 8.08 -5.24
N PHE A 126 -2.48 8.62 -4.52
CA PHE A 126 -2.45 10.01 -4.15
C PHE A 126 -2.32 10.96 -5.36
N GLY A 127 -3.20 11.98 -5.35
CA GLY A 127 -3.26 13.02 -6.37
C GLY A 127 -4.33 12.78 -7.43
N THR A 128 -5.01 11.64 -7.44
CA THR A 128 -6.10 11.35 -8.41
C THR A 128 -7.46 11.90 -7.96
N GLY A 129 -7.58 12.32 -6.69
CA GLY A 129 -8.80 12.78 -6.06
C GLY A 129 -8.79 14.26 -5.64
N TYR A 130 -9.69 14.61 -4.73
CA TYR A 130 -9.79 15.94 -4.13
C TYR A 130 -8.75 16.11 -3.01
N SER A 131 -7.48 16.25 -3.38
CA SER A 131 -6.36 16.35 -2.43
C SER A 131 -6.48 17.60 -1.55
N SER A 132 -7.08 17.45 -0.37
CA SER A 132 -7.02 18.47 0.67
C SER A 132 -5.84 18.17 1.60
N LEU A 133 -4.85 19.04 1.67
CA LEU A 133 -3.72 18.95 2.60
C LEU A 133 -4.15 18.84 4.06
N THR A 134 -5.41 19.18 4.37
CA THR A 134 -5.95 19.17 5.71
C THR A 134 -6.02 17.77 6.31
N TYR A 135 -6.37 16.74 5.52
CA TYR A 135 -6.48 15.39 6.06
C TYR A 135 -5.12 14.71 6.24
N LEU A 136 -4.13 15.00 5.37
CA LEU A 136 -2.77 14.45 5.53
C LEU A 136 -2.17 14.79 6.90
N ARG A 137 -2.47 15.97 7.42
CA ARG A 137 -2.00 16.42 8.73
C ARG A 137 -2.72 15.77 9.90
N ARG A 138 -3.95 15.28 9.68
CA ARG A 138 -4.81 14.68 10.73
C ARG A 138 -4.68 13.17 10.82
N LEU A 139 -4.28 12.53 9.74
CA LEU A 139 -4.12 11.09 9.68
C LEU A 139 -2.70 10.68 10.10
N PRO A 140 -2.56 9.63 10.89
CA PRO A 140 -1.25 9.13 11.31
C PRO A 140 -0.60 8.29 10.20
N LEU A 141 -0.41 8.90 9.04
CA LEU A 141 0.26 8.31 7.88
C LEU A 141 1.77 8.22 8.09
N SER A 142 2.40 7.25 7.48
CA SER A 142 3.86 7.10 7.42
C SER A 142 4.39 7.22 5.99
N GLU A 143 3.52 7.06 4.99
CA GLU A 143 3.90 6.98 3.60
C GLU A 143 2.77 7.46 2.67
N VAL A 144 3.15 7.97 1.50
CA VAL A 144 2.26 8.32 0.39
C VAL A 144 2.77 7.64 -0.87
N LYS A 145 1.88 7.04 -1.66
CA LYS A 145 2.19 6.42 -2.94
C LYS A 145 1.72 7.34 -4.07
N ILE A 146 2.65 7.69 -4.96
CA ILE A 146 2.32 8.47 -6.16
C ILE A 146 1.74 7.52 -7.19
N ASP A 147 0.49 7.79 -7.62
CA ASP A 147 -0.19 6.96 -8.61
C ASP A 147 0.60 6.83 -9.92
N ARG A 148 0.57 5.62 -10.45
CA ARG A 148 1.27 5.24 -11.69
C ARG A 148 0.94 6.11 -12.90
N SER A 149 -0.23 6.74 -12.95
CA SER A 149 -0.62 7.60 -14.07
C SER A 149 0.28 8.83 -14.19
N TYR A 150 0.66 9.42 -13.06
CA TYR A 150 1.61 10.54 -13.02
C TYR A 150 3.02 10.08 -13.39
N VAL A 151 3.48 8.96 -12.83
CA VAL A 151 4.82 8.40 -13.13
C VAL A 151 4.95 8.06 -14.61
N ARG A 152 3.88 7.55 -15.23
CA ARG A 152 3.87 7.24 -16.66
C ARG A 152 3.96 8.49 -17.53
N ARG A 153 3.23 9.56 -17.17
CA ARG A 153 3.11 10.78 -18.00
C ARG A 153 4.18 11.81 -17.72
N MET A 154 4.84 11.80 -16.56
CA MET A 154 5.84 12.82 -16.19
C MET A 154 7.00 12.98 -17.17
N MET A 155 7.25 11.97 -18.01
CA MET A 155 8.31 12.03 -19.04
C MET A 155 7.91 12.81 -20.29
N SER A 156 6.63 13.05 -20.50
CA SER A 156 6.07 13.71 -21.69
C SER A 156 5.18 14.91 -21.37
N ASP A 157 4.78 15.08 -20.10
CA ASP A 157 3.91 16.15 -19.64
C ASP A 157 4.55 16.90 -18.46
N ALA A 158 4.83 18.18 -18.66
CA ALA A 158 5.43 19.05 -17.65
C ALA A 158 4.49 19.32 -16.46
N HIS A 159 3.16 19.22 -16.64
CA HIS A 159 2.20 19.40 -15.56
C HIS A 159 2.23 18.17 -14.62
N ASP A 160 2.25 16.96 -15.18
CA ASP A 160 2.36 15.75 -14.37
C ASP A 160 3.70 15.70 -13.63
N GLU A 161 4.80 16.14 -14.26
CA GLU A 161 6.09 16.29 -13.56
C GLU A 161 6.01 17.30 -12.42
N ALA A 162 5.35 18.45 -12.64
CA ALA A 162 5.18 19.45 -11.59
C ALA A 162 4.35 18.91 -10.41
N ILE A 163 3.31 18.11 -10.68
CA ILE A 163 2.50 17.44 -9.64
C ILE A 163 3.38 16.46 -8.83
N VAL A 164 4.17 15.62 -9.50
CA VAL A 164 5.09 14.69 -8.81
C VAL A 164 6.05 15.46 -7.89
N ARG A 165 6.65 16.55 -8.37
CA ARG A 165 7.54 17.39 -7.55
C ARG A 165 6.83 18.03 -6.37
N ALA A 166 5.58 18.49 -6.56
CA ALA A 166 4.78 19.07 -5.49
C ALA A 166 4.46 18.03 -4.40
N ILE A 167 4.08 16.79 -4.80
CA ILE A 167 3.83 15.68 -3.87
C ILE A 167 5.11 15.37 -3.06
N LEU A 168 6.27 15.27 -3.71
CA LEU A 168 7.54 15.00 -3.04
C LEU A 168 7.89 16.09 -2.02
N ALA A 169 7.78 17.37 -2.41
CA ALA A 169 8.08 18.49 -1.54
C ALA A 169 7.15 18.57 -0.33
N MET A 170 5.85 18.38 -0.55
CA MET A 170 4.84 18.35 0.51
C MET A 170 5.09 17.19 1.48
N SER A 171 5.30 15.99 0.96
CA SER A 171 5.54 14.81 1.79
C SER A 171 6.80 14.95 2.64
N ALA A 172 7.87 15.51 2.08
CA ALA A 172 9.08 15.82 2.83
C ALA A 172 8.81 16.83 3.97
N ALA A 173 8.02 17.88 3.72
CA ALA A 173 7.64 18.85 4.74
C ALA A 173 6.78 18.24 5.87
N LEU A 174 6.03 17.17 5.58
CA LEU A 174 5.20 16.44 6.55
C LEU A 174 5.94 15.25 7.19
N GLY A 175 7.19 14.97 6.82
CA GLY A 175 7.94 13.82 7.31
C GLY A 175 7.42 12.47 6.81
N LEU A 176 6.70 12.44 5.68
CA LEU A 176 6.16 11.25 5.07
C LEU A 176 7.15 10.67 4.05
N ARG A 177 7.25 9.35 4.01
CA ARG A 177 7.95 8.65 2.93
C ARG A 177 7.12 8.74 1.65
N VAL A 178 7.78 8.67 0.51
CA VAL A 178 7.10 8.61 -0.79
C VAL A 178 7.54 7.40 -1.56
N VAL A 179 6.58 6.67 -2.13
CA VAL A 179 6.80 5.59 -3.08
C VAL A 179 6.19 5.99 -4.42
N ALA A 180 6.99 5.98 -5.47
CA ALA A 180 6.50 6.17 -6.84
C ALA A 180 6.13 4.82 -7.44
N GLU A 181 4.88 4.71 -7.90
CA GLU A 181 4.34 3.49 -8.46
C GLU A 181 4.45 3.42 -9.98
N GLY A 182 4.43 2.19 -10.52
CA GLY A 182 4.45 1.97 -11.96
C GLY A 182 5.74 2.44 -12.63
N VAL A 183 6.88 2.35 -11.93
CA VAL A 183 8.18 2.65 -12.53
C VAL A 183 8.58 1.49 -13.45
N GLU A 184 8.57 1.74 -14.76
CA GLU A 184 8.80 0.72 -15.79
C GLU A 184 10.14 0.92 -16.54
N SER A 185 10.72 2.13 -16.48
CA SER A 185 11.95 2.45 -17.19
C SER A 185 13.02 3.10 -16.30
N ARG A 186 14.29 2.92 -16.69
CA ARG A 186 15.43 3.58 -16.02
C ARG A 186 15.30 5.11 -16.08
N ALA A 187 14.82 5.66 -17.17
CA ALA A 187 14.62 7.11 -17.32
C ALA A 187 13.62 7.67 -16.30
N GLN A 188 12.48 6.96 -16.07
CA GLN A 188 11.54 7.34 -15.01
C GLN A 188 12.21 7.27 -13.64
N HIS A 189 12.91 6.19 -13.34
CA HIS A 189 13.61 6.03 -12.05
C HIS A 189 14.63 7.15 -11.81
N GLU A 190 15.49 7.45 -12.78
CA GLU A 190 16.50 8.52 -12.68
C GLU A 190 15.85 9.89 -12.49
N ARG A 191 14.75 10.17 -13.21
CA ARG A 191 14.02 11.43 -13.08
C ARG A 191 13.39 11.59 -11.70
N LEU A 192 12.75 10.53 -11.18
CA LEU A 192 12.18 10.50 -9.83
C LEU A 192 13.26 10.64 -8.75
N LEU A 193 14.38 9.93 -8.91
CA LEU A 193 15.52 10.02 -7.98
C LEU A 193 16.08 11.45 -7.95
N ALA A 194 16.27 12.09 -9.13
CA ALA A 194 16.70 13.48 -9.23
C ALA A 194 15.70 14.47 -8.61
N ALA A 195 14.41 14.12 -8.58
CA ALA A 195 13.38 14.90 -7.91
C ALA A 195 13.31 14.65 -6.38
N GLY A 196 14.15 13.75 -5.83
CA GLY A 196 14.22 13.44 -4.40
C GLY A 196 13.34 12.27 -3.92
N CYS A 197 12.75 11.51 -4.85
CA CYS A 197 12.03 10.28 -4.50
C CYS A 197 13.04 9.18 -4.11
N THR A 198 12.74 8.45 -3.02
CA THR A 198 13.60 7.37 -2.50
C THR A 198 12.92 6.01 -2.45
N GLY A 199 11.60 5.96 -2.64
CA GLY A 199 10.82 4.73 -2.71
C GLY A 199 10.30 4.50 -4.13
N PHE A 200 10.44 3.29 -4.64
CA PHE A 200 10.06 2.96 -6.01
C PHE A 200 9.41 1.58 -6.06
N GLN A 201 8.36 1.48 -6.87
CA GLN A 201 7.66 0.23 -7.16
C GLN A 201 7.28 0.19 -8.63
N GLY A 202 7.45 -0.98 -9.27
CA GLY A 202 7.09 -1.16 -10.67
C GLY A 202 7.88 -2.28 -11.34
N TRP A 203 7.55 -2.52 -12.59
CA TRP A 203 8.11 -3.63 -13.37
C TRP A 203 9.62 -3.53 -13.63
N LEU A 204 10.19 -2.34 -13.49
CA LEU A 204 11.64 -2.17 -13.53
C LEU A 204 12.36 -2.98 -12.44
N PHE A 205 11.72 -3.14 -11.28
CA PHE A 205 12.29 -3.82 -10.11
C PHE A 205 11.84 -5.28 -9.99
N GLY A 206 10.65 -5.61 -10.50
CA GLY A 206 10.11 -6.96 -10.51
C GLY A 206 8.61 -6.97 -10.82
N ARG A 207 8.14 -8.10 -11.35
CA ARG A 207 6.71 -8.33 -11.55
C ARG A 207 6.14 -9.09 -10.36
N PRO A 208 4.82 -8.94 -10.08
CA PRO A 208 4.16 -9.75 -9.08
C PRO A 208 4.34 -11.25 -9.37
N GLY A 209 4.58 -12.02 -8.32
CA GLY A 209 4.76 -13.46 -8.40
C GLY A 209 4.31 -14.17 -7.13
N PRO A 210 4.26 -15.52 -7.14
CA PRO A 210 3.92 -16.30 -5.95
C PRO A 210 4.91 -16.02 -4.81
N ALA A 211 4.39 -15.90 -3.59
CA ALA A 211 5.16 -15.58 -2.40
C ALA A 211 6.38 -16.48 -2.14
N PRO A 212 6.30 -17.81 -2.34
CA PRO A 212 7.46 -18.69 -2.14
C PRO A 212 8.60 -18.46 -3.15
N ALA A 213 8.28 -17.84 -4.29
CA ALA A 213 9.25 -17.58 -5.36
C ALA A 213 9.97 -16.23 -5.21
N VAL A 214 9.68 -15.46 -4.15
CA VAL A 214 10.39 -14.19 -3.90
C VAL A 214 11.84 -14.50 -3.54
N PRO A 215 12.81 -14.25 -4.44
CA PRO A 215 14.21 -14.54 -4.17
C PRO A 215 14.69 -13.70 -2.99
N GLY A 216 15.48 -14.28 -2.10
CA GLY A 216 16.11 -13.54 -0.99
C GLY A 216 16.86 -12.29 -1.42
N GLY A 217 17.33 -12.21 -2.68
CA GLY A 217 17.94 -11.03 -3.27
C GLY A 217 17.01 -9.85 -3.57
N LEU A 218 15.68 -10.04 -3.64
CA LEU A 218 14.70 -8.94 -3.73
C LEU A 218 14.40 -8.32 -2.36
N LEU A 219 14.75 -9.02 -1.30
CA LEU A 219 14.65 -8.54 0.08
C LEU A 219 15.94 -7.84 0.53
N ALA A 220 17.03 -7.97 -0.22
CA ALA A 220 18.30 -7.30 0.09
C ALA A 220 18.31 -5.86 -0.44
N PRO A 221 18.86 -4.90 0.31
CA PRO A 221 19.10 -3.55 -0.20
C PRO A 221 20.07 -3.64 -1.39
N ARG A 222 19.68 -3.07 -2.53
CA ARG A 222 20.57 -2.83 -3.67
C ARG A 222 21.19 -1.46 -3.55
#